data_3a9eac9bfe7b136db6b48293488f0d3a
#
_entry.id   3a9eac9bfe7b136db6b48293488f0d3a
#
_cell.length_a   1.000
_cell.length_b   1.000
_cell.length_c   1.000
_cell.angle_alpha   90.00
_cell.angle_beta   90.00
_cell.angle_gamma   90.00
#
_symmetry.space_group_name_H-M   'P 1'
#
loop_
_entity.id
_entity.type
_entity.pdbx_description
1 polymer ?
#
loop_
_entity_poly.entity_id
_entity_poly.type
_entity_poly.pdbx_seq_one_letter_code
_entity_poly.pdbx_strand_id
1 'polypeptide(L)'
;MLNGKNIRDSLMMLVPLGIATILFLGIRYQVIGNEPAKNSRIVLENILYGASGLSETLATKMQILFYYIKLVFVPWPLNWDYSYNQIPVANWSALTPVAGLDIYGALSIIAILQFRKDPVLSFCILFFFLASSPTNNLFFINGATVGERFLFVPSLALCVAIVWLLNKWMKADMKKVAV
;
A
#
# COMPACT_ATOMS: atom_id res chain seq x y z
N MET A 1 -11.12 11.46 22.30
CA MET A 1 -10.61 12.63 23.05
C MET A 1 -9.09 12.54 23.07
N LEU A 2 -8.42 13.15 22.13
CA LEU A 2 -6.97 13.38 22.17
C LEU A 2 -6.78 14.65 23.01
N ASN A 3 -6.53 14.41 24.29
CA ASN A 3 -6.34 15.44 25.29
C ASN A 3 -5.06 16.23 24.97
N GLY A 4 -5.18 17.53 24.76
CA GLY A 4 -4.21 18.63 24.75
C GLY A 4 -2.70 18.36 24.88
N LYS A 5 -2.14 17.36 24.17
CA LYS A 5 -0.68 17.30 24.05
C LYS A 5 -0.25 18.44 23.14
N ASN A 6 0.58 19.31 23.68
CA ASN A 6 1.20 20.38 22.91
C ASN A 6 1.87 19.78 21.66
N ILE A 7 1.68 20.41 20.50
CA ILE A 7 2.32 20.04 19.24
C ILE A 7 3.83 19.82 19.44
N ARG A 8 4.44 20.59 20.33
CA ARG A 8 5.84 20.47 20.73
C ARG A 8 6.16 19.11 21.34
N ASP A 9 5.31 18.56 22.23
CA ASP A 9 5.52 17.26 22.86
C ASP A 9 5.38 16.11 21.85
N SER A 10 4.45 16.27 20.93
CA SER A 10 4.27 15.31 19.81
C SER A 10 5.47 15.32 18.86
N LEU A 11 6.01 16.48 18.54
CA LEU A 11 7.22 16.64 17.72
C LEU A 11 8.46 16.07 18.44
N MET A 12 8.59 16.29 19.75
CA MET A 12 9.71 15.72 20.51
C MET A 12 9.70 14.19 20.52
N MET A 13 8.53 13.56 20.49
CA MET A 13 8.42 12.10 20.36
C MET A 13 8.90 11.56 19.01
N LEU A 14 8.91 12.39 17.97
CA LEU A 14 9.40 12.01 16.64
C LEU A 14 10.92 12.17 16.51
N VAL A 15 11.58 12.90 17.40
CA VAL A 15 13.03 13.14 17.33
C VAL A 15 13.85 11.84 17.33
N PRO A 16 13.62 10.87 18.24
CA PRO A 16 14.36 9.61 18.23
C PRO A 16 14.19 8.83 16.91
N LEU A 17 12.97 8.85 16.36
CA LEU A 17 12.67 8.21 15.08
C LEU A 17 13.41 8.92 13.92
N GLY A 18 13.45 10.24 13.93
CA GLY A 18 14.20 11.05 12.97
C GLY A 18 15.68 10.74 13.01
N ILE A 19 16.28 10.70 14.20
CA ILE A 19 17.70 10.33 14.40
C ILE A 19 17.98 8.93 13.88
N ALA A 20 17.15 7.94 14.23
CA ALA A 20 17.30 6.56 13.76
C ALA A 20 17.22 6.47 12.25
N THR A 21 16.30 7.21 11.62
CA THR A 21 16.16 7.27 10.16
C THR A 21 17.39 7.87 9.50
N ILE A 22 17.92 8.97 10.03
CA ILE A 22 19.14 9.64 9.48
C ILE A 22 20.34 8.70 9.62
N LEU A 23 20.52 8.05 10.77
CA LEU A 23 21.60 7.09 10.98
C LEU A 23 21.49 5.90 10.02
N PHE A 24 20.28 5.33 9.86
CA PHE A 24 20.04 4.25 8.92
C PHE A 24 20.37 4.66 7.48
N LEU A 25 19.91 5.82 7.05
CA LEU A 25 20.19 6.33 5.70
C LEU A 25 21.68 6.61 5.49
N GLY A 26 22.37 7.14 6.51
CA GLY A 26 23.81 7.38 6.47
C GLY A 26 24.60 6.08 6.33
N ILE A 27 24.30 5.08 7.16
CA ILE A 27 24.93 3.74 7.08
C ILE A 27 24.64 3.10 5.72
N ARG A 28 23.40 3.13 5.28
CA ARG A 28 23.00 2.60 3.97
C ARG A 28 23.76 3.26 2.83
N TYR A 29 23.91 4.58 2.87
CA TYR A 29 24.66 5.33 1.87
C TYR A 29 26.13 4.93 1.84
N GLN A 30 26.76 4.73 3.01
CA GLN A 30 28.15 4.27 3.09
C GLN A 30 28.37 2.83 2.60
N VAL A 31 27.39 1.94 2.88
CA VAL A 31 27.52 0.50 2.55
C VAL A 31 27.14 0.21 1.09
N ILE A 32 26.06 0.80 0.61
CA ILE A 32 25.52 0.52 -0.73
C ILE A 32 26.04 1.53 -1.76
N GLY A 33 26.44 2.73 -1.29
CA GLY A 33 26.87 3.83 -2.16
C GLY A 33 25.73 4.39 -2.99
N ASN A 34 26.10 5.26 -3.92
CA ASN A 34 25.22 5.72 -5.00
C ASN A 34 25.28 4.74 -6.19
N GLU A 35 25.58 3.45 -5.95
CA GLU A 35 25.46 2.50 -7.04
C GLU A 35 23.97 2.52 -7.47
N PRO A 36 23.64 3.18 -8.59
CA PRO A 36 22.38 2.88 -9.23
C PRO A 36 22.40 1.38 -9.47
N ALA A 37 21.38 0.67 -9.09
CA ALA A 37 21.26 -0.77 -9.25
C ALA A 37 21.87 -1.15 -10.61
N LYS A 38 23.12 -1.64 -10.56
CA LYS A 38 24.00 -1.71 -11.72
C LYS A 38 23.40 -2.73 -12.66
N ASN A 39 22.80 -2.23 -13.72
CA ASN A 39 22.53 -2.93 -14.97
C ASN A 39 21.73 -4.23 -14.99
N SER A 40 21.01 -4.61 -13.97
CA SER A 40 19.99 -5.65 -14.10
C SER A 40 18.59 -5.12 -13.92
N ARG A 41 18.27 -4.07 -14.68
CA ARG A 41 16.87 -3.73 -14.97
C ARG A 41 16.34 -4.81 -15.90
N ILE A 42 16.17 -5.99 -15.34
CA ILE A 42 15.77 -7.17 -16.11
C ILE A 42 14.24 -7.22 -16.02
N VAL A 43 13.61 -7.26 -17.18
CA VAL A 43 12.15 -7.49 -17.30
C VAL A 43 11.72 -8.74 -16.51
N LEU A 44 12.63 -9.69 -16.33
CA LEU A 44 12.42 -10.90 -15.54
C LEU A 44 12.20 -10.63 -14.06
N GLU A 45 12.81 -9.59 -13.48
CA GLU A 45 12.65 -9.22 -12.06
C GLU A 45 11.44 -8.30 -11.85
N ASN A 46 11.28 -7.31 -12.73
CA ASN A 46 10.15 -6.41 -12.67
C ASN A 46 9.62 -6.11 -14.07
N ILE A 47 8.36 -6.48 -14.29
CA ILE A 47 7.67 -6.36 -15.56
C ILE A 47 7.56 -4.91 -16.08
N LEU A 48 7.63 -3.92 -15.19
CA LEU A 48 7.59 -2.50 -15.58
C LEU A 48 8.74 -2.09 -16.48
N TYR A 49 9.85 -2.81 -16.46
CA TYR A 49 10.96 -2.58 -17.40
C TYR A 49 10.67 -3.06 -18.82
N GLY A 50 9.61 -3.86 -19.00
CA GLY A 50 9.15 -4.31 -20.33
C GLY A 50 8.05 -3.44 -20.94
N ALA A 51 7.55 -2.45 -20.20
CA ALA A 51 6.48 -1.58 -20.69
C ALA A 51 7.00 -0.57 -21.72
N SER A 52 6.33 -0.49 -22.87
CA SER A 52 6.69 0.35 -24.01
C SER A 52 5.95 1.68 -23.97
N GLY A 53 6.34 2.56 -23.04
CA GLY A 53 5.76 3.90 -22.96
C GLY A 53 4.89 4.15 -21.73
N LEU A 54 4.47 5.41 -21.59
CA LEU A 54 3.79 5.89 -20.37
C LEU A 54 2.43 5.19 -20.13
N SER A 55 1.68 4.95 -21.20
CA SER A 55 0.34 4.35 -21.11
C SER A 55 0.41 2.92 -20.58
N GLU A 56 1.28 2.09 -21.12
CA GLU A 56 1.48 0.70 -20.66
C GLU A 56 2.08 0.65 -19.24
N THR A 57 3.01 1.57 -18.95
CA THR A 57 3.58 1.68 -17.60
C THR A 57 2.50 1.98 -16.56
N LEU A 58 1.61 2.93 -16.83
CA LEU A 58 0.50 3.28 -15.93
C LEU A 58 -0.51 2.13 -15.81
N ALA A 59 -0.89 1.51 -16.91
CA ALA A 59 -1.79 0.36 -16.89
C ALA A 59 -1.19 -0.79 -16.07
N THR A 60 0.09 -1.11 -16.27
CA THR A 60 0.78 -2.16 -15.52
C THR A 60 0.90 -1.82 -14.03
N LYS A 61 1.14 -0.55 -13.67
CA LYS A 61 1.11 -0.10 -12.27
C LYS A 61 -0.26 -0.30 -11.63
N MET A 62 -1.35 0.06 -12.32
CA MET A 62 -2.71 -0.16 -11.82
C MET A 62 -3.04 -1.66 -11.70
N GLN A 63 -2.55 -2.47 -12.62
CA GLN A 63 -2.66 -3.93 -12.50
C GLN A 63 -1.92 -4.46 -11.26
N ILE A 64 -0.71 -4.00 -10.97
CA ILE A 64 0.05 -4.37 -9.77
C ILE A 64 -0.76 -4.00 -8.50
N LEU A 65 -1.34 -2.81 -8.46
CA LEU A 65 -2.20 -2.38 -7.36
C LEU A 65 -3.42 -3.30 -7.20
N PHE A 66 -4.05 -3.71 -8.31
CA PHE A 66 -5.14 -4.68 -8.28
C PHE A 66 -4.71 -6.02 -7.66
N TYR A 67 -3.52 -6.53 -8.02
CA TYR A 67 -3.00 -7.77 -7.43
C TYR A 67 -2.77 -7.64 -5.92
N TYR A 68 -2.27 -6.51 -5.42
CA TYR A 68 -2.14 -6.30 -3.99
C TYR A 68 -3.48 -6.32 -3.27
N ILE A 69 -4.51 -5.66 -3.80
CA ILE A 69 -5.86 -5.73 -3.22
C ILE A 69 -6.41 -7.15 -3.28
N LYS A 70 -6.27 -7.82 -4.43
CA LYS A 70 -6.69 -9.23 -4.57
C LYS A 70 -6.05 -10.10 -3.48
N LEU A 71 -4.74 -10.02 -3.28
CA LEU A 71 -4.01 -10.84 -2.31
C LEU A 71 -4.42 -10.56 -0.86
N VAL A 72 -4.83 -9.34 -0.54
CA VAL A 72 -5.33 -8.98 0.80
C VAL A 72 -6.65 -9.71 1.10
N PHE A 73 -7.55 -9.85 0.12
CA PHE A 73 -8.87 -10.46 0.32
C PHE A 73 -8.91 -11.94 -0.07
N VAL A 74 -8.17 -12.30 -1.10
CA VAL A 74 -8.10 -13.66 -1.65
C VAL A 74 -6.64 -14.05 -1.82
N PRO A 75 -5.98 -14.53 -0.75
CA PRO A 75 -4.56 -14.92 -0.77
C PRO A 75 -4.35 -16.25 -1.50
N TRP A 76 -4.72 -16.28 -2.80
CA TRP A 76 -4.60 -17.46 -3.65
C TRP A 76 -4.43 -17.08 -5.13
N PRO A 77 -3.55 -17.78 -5.86
CA PRO A 77 -2.45 -18.63 -5.38
C PRO A 77 -1.37 -17.80 -4.70
N LEU A 78 -0.70 -18.38 -3.69
CA LEU A 78 0.46 -17.77 -3.05
C LEU A 78 1.71 -18.13 -3.83
N ASN A 79 2.52 -17.14 -4.20
CA ASN A 79 3.79 -17.33 -4.85
C ASN A 79 4.89 -16.58 -4.08
N TRP A 80 6.00 -17.24 -3.87
CA TRP A 80 7.17 -16.61 -3.25
C TRP A 80 7.65 -15.38 -4.04
N ASP A 81 7.59 -15.48 -5.38
CA ASP A 81 8.05 -14.46 -6.30
C ASP A 81 7.18 -14.45 -7.57
N TYR A 82 6.84 -13.26 -8.03
CA TYR A 82 6.07 -13.02 -9.26
C TYR A 82 6.95 -12.57 -10.43
N SER A 83 8.23 -12.96 -10.40
CA SER A 83 9.19 -12.76 -11.48
C SER A 83 8.87 -13.62 -12.70
N TYR A 84 9.69 -13.54 -13.72
CA TYR A 84 9.56 -14.37 -14.95
C TYR A 84 8.24 -14.22 -15.70
N ASN A 85 7.71 -12.97 -15.78
CA ASN A 85 6.51 -12.64 -16.54
C ASN A 85 5.23 -13.38 -16.08
N GLN A 86 5.15 -13.76 -14.81
CA GLN A 86 3.92 -14.32 -14.23
C GLN A 86 2.76 -13.32 -14.27
N ILE A 87 3.09 -12.03 -14.18
CA ILE A 87 2.16 -10.93 -14.39
C ILE A 87 2.62 -10.23 -15.68
N PRO A 88 1.91 -10.35 -16.80
CA PRO A 88 2.33 -9.73 -18.06
C PRO A 88 2.16 -8.21 -18.03
N VAL A 89 2.88 -7.51 -18.93
CA VAL A 89 2.64 -6.08 -19.19
C VAL A 89 1.17 -5.89 -19.57
N ALA A 90 0.52 -4.94 -18.94
CA ALA A 90 -0.89 -4.66 -19.19
C ALA A 90 -1.10 -3.42 -20.04
N ASN A 91 -2.22 -3.44 -20.74
CA ASN A 91 -2.79 -2.27 -21.40
C ASN A 91 -4.19 -1.95 -20.84
N TRP A 92 -4.73 -0.80 -21.14
CA TRP A 92 -6.04 -0.37 -20.64
C TRP A 92 -7.22 -1.16 -21.20
N SER A 93 -7.01 -2.05 -22.18
CA SER A 93 -8.04 -2.96 -22.67
C SER A 93 -8.27 -4.15 -21.72
N ALA A 94 -7.33 -4.43 -20.82
CA ALA A 94 -7.48 -5.48 -19.84
C ALA A 94 -8.32 -5.00 -18.65
N LEU A 95 -9.07 -5.94 -18.05
CA LEU A 95 -9.94 -5.64 -16.90
C LEU A 95 -9.14 -5.27 -15.64
N THR A 96 -7.99 -5.89 -15.44
CA THR A 96 -7.20 -5.74 -14.19
C THR A 96 -6.66 -4.34 -13.93
N PRO A 97 -6.11 -3.59 -14.92
CA PRO A 97 -5.72 -2.20 -14.71
C PRO A 97 -6.90 -1.28 -14.39
N VAL A 98 -8.01 -1.45 -15.10
CA VAL A 98 -9.23 -0.65 -14.88
C VAL A 98 -9.78 -0.92 -13.48
N ALA A 99 -9.92 -2.18 -13.08
CA ALA A 99 -10.35 -2.55 -11.74
C ALA A 99 -9.41 -2.00 -10.66
N GLY A 100 -8.10 -2.02 -10.88
CA GLY A 100 -7.13 -1.41 -9.97
C GLY A 100 -7.35 0.08 -9.79
N LEU A 101 -7.50 0.80 -10.89
CA LEU A 101 -7.78 2.24 -10.86
C LEU A 101 -9.10 2.55 -10.14
N ASP A 102 -10.16 1.82 -10.45
CA ASP A 102 -11.50 2.03 -9.88
C ASP A 102 -11.49 1.75 -8.36
N ILE A 103 -10.88 0.64 -7.92
CA ILE A 103 -10.82 0.28 -6.50
C ILE A 103 -10.01 1.33 -5.71
N TYR A 104 -8.82 1.70 -6.17
CA TYR A 104 -8.00 2.70 -5.46
C TYR A 104 -8.64 4.08 -5.53
N GLY A 105 -9.29 4.44 -6.62
CA GLY A 105 -10.09 5.65 -6.77
C GLY A 105 -11.24 5.69 -5.78
N ALA A 106 -12.03 4.61 -5.71
CA ALA A 106 -13.15 4.48 -4.76
C ALA A 106 -12.67 4.56 -3.29
N LEU A 107 -11.60 3.82 -2.94
CA LEU A 107 -11.02 3.88 -1.60
C LEU A 107 -10.54 5.30 -1.26
N SER A 108 -9.92 6.01 -2.21
CA SER A 108 -9.49 7.40 -2.00
C SER A 108 -10.67 8.33 -1.73
N ILE A 109 -11.76 8.20 -2.51
CA ILE A 109 -12.98 8.96 -2.31
C ILE A 109 -13.60 8.64 -0.94
N ILE A 110 -13.69 7.36 -0.58
CA ILE A 110 -14.21 6.94 0.73
C ILE A 110 -13.35 7.53 1.86
N ALA A 111 -12.02 7.48 1.76
CA ALA A 111 -11.13 8.06 2.76
C ALA A 111 -11.38 9.56 2.97
N ILE A 112 -11.58 10.32 1.89
CA ILE A 112 -11.86 11.76 1.95
C ILE A 112 -13.26 12.02 2.56
N LEU A 113 -14.29 11.33 2.09
CA LEU A 113 -15.67 11.53 2.55
C LEU A 113 -15.84 11.14 4.02
N GLN A 114 -15.14 10.10 4.46
CA GLN A 114 -15.23 9.57 5.83
C GLN A 114 -14.25 10.24 6.80
N PHE A 115 -13.38 11.11 6.32
CA PHE A 115 -12.34 11.72 7.15
C PHE A 115 -12.85 12.37 8.44
N ARG A 116 -14.01 13.00 8.37
CA ARG A 116 -14.66 13.64 9.53
C ARG A 116 -15.76 12.78 10.17
N LYS A 117 -16.39 11.88 9.41
CA LYS A 117 -17.52 11.07 9.89
C LYS A 117 -17.07 9.80 10.60
N ASP A 118 -16.17 9.06 9.98
CA ASP A 118 -15.61 7.79 10.48
C ASP A 118 -14.07 7.82 10.37
N PRO A 119 -13.40 8.54 11.26
CA PRO A 119 -11.95 8.76 11.16
C PRO A 119 -11.14 7.46 11.24
N VAL A 120 -11.67 6.41 11.87
CA VAL A 120 -11.00 5.09 11.94
C VAL A 120 -10.93 4.45 10.57
N LEU A 121 -12.05 4.45 9.82
CA LEU A 121 -12.08 3.89 8.46
C LEU A 121 -11.14 4.66 7.52
N SER A 122 -11.19 5.99 7.59
CA SER A 122 -10.31 6.85 6.80
C SER A 122 -8.84 6.61 7.14
N PHE A 123 -8.52 6.48 8.44
CA PHE A 123 -7.16 6.13 8.89
C PHE A 123 -6.70 4.79 8.33
N CYS A 124 -7.54 3.75 8.37
CA CYS A 124 -7.19 2.43 7.83
C CYS A 124 -6.85 2.49 6.34
N ILE A 125 -7.66 3.21 5.53
CA ILE A 125 -7.40 3.34 4.09
C ILE A 125 -6.10 4.10 3.83
N LEU A 126 -5.90 5.23 4.50
CA LEU A 126 -4.68 6.04 4.36
C LEU A 126 -3.44 5.29 4.83
N PHE A 127 -3.55 4.56 5.95
CA PHE A 127 -2.45 3.73 6.45
C PHE A 127 -2.09 2.62 5.45
N PHE A 128 -3.10 1.94 4.87
CA PHE A 128 -2.87 0.95 3.82
C PHE A 128 -2.11 1.55 2.62
N PHE A 129 -2.52 2.73 2.16
CA PHE A 129 -1.85 3.41 1.04
C PHE A 129 -0.42 3.81 1.39
N LEU A 130 -0.21 4.40 2.56
CA LEU A 130 1.12 4.83 3.00
C LEU A 130 2.05 3.64 3.22
N ALA A 131 1.58 2.59 3.90
CA ALA A 131 2.37 1.42 4.22
C ALA A 131 2.75 0.60 2.97
N SER A 132 1.88 0.58 1.94
CA SER A 132 2.16 -0.09 0.68
C SER A 132 2.97 0.76 -0.31
N SER A 133 2.99 2.08 -0.15
CA SER A 133 3.58 3.01 -1.13
C SER A 133 5.05 2.74 -1.48
N PRO A 134 5.93 2.29 -0.57
CA PRO A 134 7.33 2.03 -0.92
C PRO A 134 7.51 0.77 -1.78
N THR A 135 6.54 -0.13 -1.79
CA THR A 135 6.68 -1.47 -2.38
C THR A 135 5.73 -1.77 -3.52
N ASN A 136 4.70 -0.93 -3.73
CA ASN A 136 3.67 -1.15 -4.74
C ASN A 136 4.05 -0.69 -6.17
N ASN A 137 5.29 -0.31 -6.39
CA ASN A 137 5.80 0.18 -7.69
C ASN A 137 5.10 1.44 -8.25
N LEU A 138 4.27 2.12 -7.47
CA LEU A 138 3.56 3.31 -7.95
C LEU A 138 4.51 4.49 -8.14
N PHE A 139 5.28 4.81 -7.09
CA PHE A 139 6.20 5.95 -7.09
C PHE A 139 7.61 5.56 -7.55
N PHE A 140 8.10 4.42 -7.08
CA PHE A 140 9.43 3.90 -7.38
C PHE A 140 9.31 2.48 -7.93
N ILE A 141 10.12 2.15 -8.92
CA ILE A 141 10.20 0.78 -9.43
C ILE A 141 11.14 0.00 -8.52
N ASN A 142 10.60 -1.03 -7.88
CA ASN A 142 11.36 -1.92 -7.00
C ASN A 142 12.00 -3.08 -7.78
N GLY A 143 12.86 -3.86 -7.10
CA GLY A 143 13.45 -5.08 -7.66
C GLY A 143 12.47 -6.26 -7.82
N ALA A 144 11.16 -6.09 -7.53
CA ALA A 144 10.14 -7.12 -7.69
C ALA A 144 8.84 -6.52 -8.22
N THR A 145 8.13 -7.24 -9.09
CA THR A 145 6.83 -6.81 -9.62
C THR A 145 5.77 -6.76 -8.51
N VAL A 146 5.56 -7.88 -7.82
CA VAL A 146 4.66 -8.05 -6.67
C VAL A 146 5.35 -8.95 -5.67
N GLY A 147 5.07 -8.78 -4.39
CA GLY A 147 5.56 -9.66 -3.34
C GLY A 147 4.60 -9.67 -2.16
N GLU A 148 4.14 -10.84 -1.77
CA GLU A 148 3.19 -11.02 -0.66
C GLU A 148 3.74 -10.53 0.68
N ARG A 149 5.05 -10.68 0.88
CA ARG A 149 5.77 -10.14 2.05
C ARG A 149 5.57 -8.65 2.26
N PHE A 150 5.31 -7.90 1.20
CA PHE A 150 5.08 -6.47 1.26
C PHE A 150 3.71 -6.10 1.83
N LEU A 151 2.78 -7.06 1.88
CA LEU A 151 1.47 -6.86 2.48
C LEU A 151 1.44 -7.03 4.00
N PHE A 152 2.53 -7.50 4.62
CA PHE A 152 2.56 -7.74 6.06
C PHE A 152 2.16 -6.49 6.87
N VAL A 153 2.80 -5.35 6.62
CA VAL A 153 2.46 -4.11 7.33
C VAL A 153 1.12 -3.52 6.87
N PRO A 154 0.82 -3.41 5.55
CA PRO A 154 -0.49 -2.94 5.09
C PRO A 154 -1.67 -3.76 5.58
N SER A 155 -1.53 -5.07 5.79
CA SER A 155 -2.62 -5.94 6.28
C SER A 155 -3.13 -5.57 7.68
N LEU A 156 -2.32 -4.90 8.49
CA LEU A 156 -2.75 -4.36 9.78
C LEU A 156 -3.95 -3.41 9.62
N ALA A 157 -3.96 -2.59 8.55
CA ALA A 157 -5.08 -1.72 8.24
C ALA A 157 -6.38 -2.50 8.07
N LEU A 158 -6.33 -3.64 7.36
CA LEU A 158 -7.49 -4.50 7.16
C LEU A 158 -7.97 -5.09 8.50
N CYS A 159 -7.05 -5.60 9.32
CA CYS A 159 -7.40 -6.14 10.65
C CYS A 159 -8.12 -5.09 11.51
N VAL A 160 -7.60 -3.87 11.56
CA VAL A 160 -8.22 -2.78 12.32
C VAL A 160 -9.58 -2.41 11.72
N ALA A 161 -9.69 -2.34 10.40
CA ALA A 161 -10.96 -2.04 9.72
C ALA A 161 -12.03 -3.11 9.99
N ILE A 162 -11.66 -4.39 9.96
CA ILE A 162 -12.58 -5.50 10.27
C ILE A 162 -13.08 -5.40 11.72
N VAL A 163 -12.18 -5.23 12.69
CA VAL A 163 -12.57 -5.09 14.11
C VAL A 163 -13.47 -3.89 14.30
N TRP A 164 -13.17 -2.77 13.66
CA TRP A 164 -14.02 -1.57 13.74
C TRP A 164 -15.42 -1.81 13.13
N LEU A 165 -15.50 -2.46 11.96
CA LEU A 165 -16.76 -2.80 11.30
C LEU A 165 -17.61 -3.74 12.18
N LEU A 166 -17.00 -4.79 12.75
CA LEU A 166 -17.68 -5.72 13.64
C LEU A 166 -18.24 -5.02 14.87
N ASN A 167 -17.43 -4.16 15.52
CA ASN A 167 -17.90 -3.36 16.66
C ASN A 167 -19.06 -2.43 16.30
N LYS A 168 -19.01 -1.80 15.14
CA LYS A 168 -20.08 -0.92 14.66
C LYS A 168 -21.38 -1.71 14.42
N TRP A 169 -21.25 -2.90 13.84
CA TRP A 169 -22.38 -3.79 13.57
C TRP A 169 -23.02 -4.32 14.85
N MET A 170 -22.23 -4.84 15.79
CA MET A 170 -22.72 -5.32 17.08
C MET A 170 -23.44 -4.23 17.88
N LYS A 171 -22.92 -3.00 17.88
CA LYS A 171 -23.59 -1.86 18.55
C LYS A 171 -24.92 -1.47 17.88
N ALA A 172 -25.04 -1.67 16.58
CA ALA A 172 -26.29 -1.40 15.84
C ALA A 172 -27.36 -2.45 16.18
N ASP A 173 -26.98 -3.73 16.30
CA ASP A 173 -27.91 -4.81 16.69
C ASP A 173 -28.36 -4.69 18.15
N MET A 174 -27.47 -4.39 19.06
CA MET A 174 -27.83 -4.14 20.47
C MET A 174 -28.85 -3.02 20.65
N LYS A 175 -28.79 -1.98 19.82
CA LYS A 175 -29.80 -0.91 19.86
C LYS A 175 -31.17 -1.35 19.34
N LYS A 176 -31.23 -2.34 18.43
CA LYS A 176 -32.49 -2.90 17.92
C LYS A 176 -33.20 -3.81 18.92
N VAL A 177 -32.43 -4.46 19.80
CA VAL A 177 -32.93 -5.39 20.81
C VAL A 177 -33.40 -4.64 22.06
N ALA A 178 -32.94 -3.40 22.28
CA ALA A 178 -33.26 -2.56 23.44
C ALA A 178 -34.52 -1.64 23.22
N VAL A 179 -35.19 -1.78 22.07
CA VAL A 179 -36.46 -1.13 21.73
C VAL A 179 -37.57 -2.17 21.64
#